data_e88ebb8f521ff854c37af68c4d498936
#
_entry.id   e88ebb8f521ff854c37af68c4d498936
#
_cell.length_a   1.000
_cell.length_b   1.000
_cell.length_c   1.000
_cell.angle_alpha   90.00
_cell.angle_beta   90.00
_cell.angle_gamma   90.00
#
_symmetry.space_group_name_H-M   'P 1'
#
loop_
_entity.id
_entity.type
_entity.pdbx_description
1 polymer ?
#
loop_
_entity_poly.entity_id
_entity_poly.type
_entity_poly.pdbx_seq_one_letter_code
_entity_poly.pdbx_strand_id
1 'polypeptide(L)'
;MRPAAGRLHYGVLAALLAVGTVIRVVQFLHRPSLSVDEAMLALSIGSRSYGGLLRRLDYGQTAPVLFLWATRFVTRLGGVNEFTLRALPLAAGLAFPVVVWRLAGRLLDGPAALWCAALAACSPVLVRFSIIAKPYESDALVAAALIACALETMAMPDSATRWRWLLGGGVGGLALSAPAIFTLAGIVVSLALAPSVRGTSGARSWLTIAAVVWGAAFAAFYFGLYRPVATSAFMQQFWAATFLGLDTPGFSARLWRALHSEIFPILVGTPIPVISTVAFSVLAGAGLFSLRRLGQGWKLILAAAPVGAAVMASALHRYPMATRTLLFTTPLLIVVLVAGLRWVVGLLPRPVATWGFRIVGGGWVATAAVIAVTKPEYAPDARRLVREFELGRGADEPVYVFAGAPTWTFYTTDWAAPDTGRLRQLAHASEASQPLLAAPRDDLAIPYQGRCEIIGDPTGMQIRYWTGLTASQPYSGWAEHEAARIHAESRTDVWLFFEAYFREDVVRELLRALERVGARRVQASDTWGARLYRYRLDGRRGESVCAR
;
A
#
# COMPACT_ATOMS: atom_id res chain seq x y z
N MET A 1 -41.41 -11.16 -19.90
CA MET A 1 -40.07 -11.76 -20.22
C MET A 1 -38.87 -11.13 -19.50
N ARG A 2 -39.01 -10.60 -18.28
CA ARG A 2 -37.89 -9.99 -17.49
C ARG A 2 -37.15 -10.92 -16.47
N PRO A 3 -37.63 -12.12 -16.06
CA PRO A 3 -36.94 -12.86 -15.02
C PRO A 3 -35.71 -13.68 -15.51
N ALA A 4 -35.64 -14.06 -16.78
CA ALA A 4 -34.50 -14.85 -17.29
C ALA A 4 -33.23 -13.99 -17.50
N ALA A 5 -33.37 -12.76 -18.02
CA ALA A 5 -32.25 -11.86 -18.21
C ALA A 5 -31.63 -11.42 -16.87
N GLY A 6 -32.44 -11.27 -15.82
CA GLY A 6 -31.95 -10.98 -14.47
C GLY A 6 -31.14 -12.12 -13.88
N ARG A 7 -31.58 -13.38 -14.02
CA ARG A 7 -30.87 -14.55 -13.50
C ARG A 7 -29.49 -14.73 -14.16
N LEU A 8 -29.40 -14.53 -15.47
CA LEU A 8 -28.13 -14.62 -16.21
C LEU A 8 -27.13 -13.56 -15.72
N HIS A 9 -27.58 -12.32 -15.48
CA HIS A 9 -26.73 -11.25 -14.94
C HIS A 9 -26.16 -11.59 -13.56
N TYR A 10 -26.98 -12.09 -12.65
CA TYR A 10 -26.52 -12.52 -11.32
C TYR A 10 -25.59 -13.73 -11.38
N GLY A 11 -25.83 -14.68 -12.29
CA GLY A 11 -24.93 -15.82 -12.51
C GLY A 11 -23.54 -15.38 -12.99
N VAL A 12 -23.48 -14.47 -13.96
CA VAL A 12 -22.21 -13.89 -14.46
C VAL A 12 -21.49 -13.12 -13.35
N LEU A 13 -22.21 -12.29 -12.60
CA LEU A 13 -21.63 -11.56 -11.47
C LEU A 13 -21.03 -12.53 -10.44
N ALA A 14 -21.79 -13.57 -10.05
CA ALA A 14 -21.33 -14.57 -9.08
C ALA A 14 -20.06 -15.29 -9.57
N ALA A 15 -20.00 -15.66 -10.85
CA ALA A 15 -18.81 -16.27 -11.44
C ALA A 15 -17.58 -15.35 -11.41
N LEU A 16 -17.74 -14.07 -11.77
CA LEU A 16 -16.66 -13.08 -11.73
C LEU A 16 -16.16 -12.82 -10.31
N LEU A 17 -17.08 -12.71 -9.36
CA LEU A 17 -16.73 -12.57 -7.94
C LEU A 17 -16.03 -13.81 -7.40
N ALA A 18 -16.49 -15.01 -7.80
CA ALA A 18 -15.83 -16.26 -7.42
C ALA A 18 -14.40 -16.33 -7.94
N VAL A 19 -14.14 -15.97 -9.20
CA VAL A 19 -12.79 -15.92 -9.77
C VAL A 19 -11.90 -14.97 -8.97
N GLY A 20 -12.34 -13.72 -8.75
CA GLY A 20 -11.57 -12.74 -7.97
C GLY A 20 -11.33 -13.18 -6.52
N THR A 21 -12.30 -13.88 -5.91
CA THR A 21 -12.17 -14.47 -4.56
C THR A 21 -11.12 -15.57 -4.55
N VAL A 22 -11.20 -16.52 -5.50
CA VAL A 22 -10.25 -17.64 -5.60
C VAL A 22 -8.82 -17.10 -5.75
N ILE A 23 -8.59 -16.13 -6.66
CA ILE A 23 -7.27 -15.55 -6.88
C ILE A 23 -6.71 -14.97 -5.55
N ARG A 24 -7.49 -14.17 -4.82
CA ARG A 24 -7.07 -13.56 -3.54
C ARG A 24 -6.82 -14.60 -2.46
N VAL A 25 -7.72 -15.58 -2.31
CA VAL A 25 -7.60 -16.61 -1.29
C VAL A 25 -6.39 -17.50 -1.56
N VAL A 26 -6.15 -17.91 -2.80
CA VAL A 26 -4.97 -18.70 -3.17
C VAL A 26 -3.70 -17.94 -2.84
N GLN A 27 -3.57 -16.66 -3.23
CA GLN A 27 -2.40 -15.85 -2.92
C GLN A 27 -2.23 -15.61 -1.41
N PHE A 28 -3.32 -15.43 -0.68
CA PHE A 28 -3.30 -15.31 0.78
C PHE A 28 -2.81 -16.60 1.45
N LEU A 29 -3.26 -17.76 0.99
CA LEU A 29 -2.86 -19.06 1.53
C LEU A 29 -1.40 -19.43 1.22
N HIS A 30 -0.83 -18.90 0.14
CA HIS A 30 0.62 -19.02 -0.11
C HIS A 30 1.48 -18.39 0.99
N ARG A 31 0.88 -17.55 1.82
CA ARG A 31 1.50 -16.97 3.00
C ARG A 31 2.88 -16.35 2.69
N PRO A 32 3.00 -15.40 1.76
CA PRO A 32 4.29 -14.75 1.49
C PRO A 32 4.80 -14.08 2.76
N SER A 33 6.11 -14.01 2.94
CA SER A 33 6.73 -13.30 4.07
C SER A 33 6.30 -11.83 4.08
N LEU A 34 6.36 -11.17 5.24
CA LEU A 34 6.14 -9.73 5.31
C LEU A 34 7.27 -8.99 4.60
N SER A 35 6.93 -7.96 3.84
CA SER A 35 7.92 -6.97 3.39
C SER A 35 8.39 -6.09 4.56
N VAL A 36 9.51 -5.39 4.41
CA VAL A 36 10.01 -4.43 5.42
C VAL A 36 8.92 -3.45 5.85
N ASP A 37 8.18 -2.92 4.90
CA ASP A 37 7.11 -1.94 5.14
C ASP A 37 5.94 -2.54 5.94
N GLU A 38 5.56 -3.80 5.68
CA GLU A 38 4.58 -4.52 6.48
C GLU A 38 5.12 -4.84 7.88
N ALA A 39 6.37 -5.30 7.97
CA ALA A 39 7.00 -5.66 9.23
C ALA A 39 7.11 -4.45 10.18
N MET A 40 7.47 -3.27 9.68
CA MET A 40 7.50 -2.02 10.45
C MET A 40 6.14 -1.74 11.14
N LEU A 41 5.04 -1.92 10.44
CA LEU A 41 3.70 -1.71 10.99
C LEU A 41 3.30 -2.86 11.91
N ALA A 42 3.59 -4.10 11.52
CA ALA A 42 3.28 -5.31 12.27
C ALA A 42 3.95 -5.35 13.66
N LEU A 43 5.20 -4.87 13.76
CA LEU A 43 5.92 -4.74 15.03
C LEU A 43 5.17 -3.82 16.00
N SER A 44 4.69 -2.66 15.54
CA SER A 44 3.87 -1.77 16.37
C SER A 44 2.52 -2.39 16.75
N ILE A 45 1.82 -3.05 15.81
CA ILE A 45 0.54 -3.71 16.07
C ILE A 45 0.71 -4.86 17.06
N GLY A 46 1.75 -5.68 16.91
CA GLY A 46 2.01 -6.85 17.75
C GLY A 46 2.42 -6.50 19.17
N SER A 47 3.19 -5.45 19.38
CA SER A 47 3.79 -5.12 20.68
C SER A 47 3.01 -4.11 21.53
N ARG A 48 2.13 -3.29 20.93
CA ARG A 48 1.49 -2.17 21.61
C ARG A 48 0.07 -2.48 22.05
N SER A 49 -0.38 -1.84 23.14
CA SER A 49 -1.79 -1.80 23.55
C SER A 49 -2.63 -0.94 22.59
N TYR A 50 -3.96 -1.03 22.68
CA TYR A 50 -4.86 -0.17 21.89
C TYR A 50 -4.59 1.33 22.12
N GLY A 51 -4.37 1.76 23.36
CA GLY A 51 -3.97 3.13 23.68
C GLY A 51 -2.56 3.48 23.18
N GLY A 52 -1.65 2.50 23.19
CA GLY A 52 -0.30 2.65 22.64
C GLY A 52 -0.27 2.88 21.12
N LEU A 53 -1.26 2.34 20.39
CA LEU A 53 -1.42 2.53 18.96
C LEU A 53 -1.97 3.92 18.58
N LEU A 54 -2.44 4.72 19.55
CA LEU A 54 -2.81 6.13 19.35
C LEU A 54 -1.62 7.08 19.44
N ARG A 55 -0.45 6.58 19.80
CA ARG A 55 0.79 7.36 19.84
C ARG A 55 1.57 7.18 18.54
N ARG A 56 2.57 8.00 18.33
CA ARG A 56 3.50 7.85 17.19
C ARG A 56 4.00 6.40 17.13
N LEU A 57 3.83 5.77 15.97
CA LEU A 57 4.28 4.41 15.72
C LEU A 57 5.78 4.38 15.46
N ASP A 58 6.39 3.21 15.67
CA ASP A 58 7.81 2.98 15.40
C ASP A 58 8.10 3.04 13.89
N TYR A 59 9.36 3.26 13.55
CA TYR A 59 9.84 3.33 12.15
C TYR A 59 9.17 4.43 11.31
N GLY A 60 8.71 5.50 11.94
CA GLY A 60 8.01 6.58 11.22
C GLY A 60 6.71 6.15 10.54
N GLN A 61 6.14 5.03 10.95
CA GLN A 61 4.89 4.53 10.38
C GLN A 61 3.68 5.34 10.85
N THR A 62 2.64 5.33 10.01
CA THR A 62 1.31 5.82 10.36
C THR A 62 0.24 4.98 9.67
N ALA A 63 -0.86 4.77 10.36
CA ALA A 63 -2.03 4.10 9.79
C ALA A 63 -3.30 4.57 10.51
N PRO A 64 -4.48 4.45 9.88
CA PRO A 64 -5.76 4.82 10.49
C PRO A 64 -6.03 4.02 11.76
N VAL A 65 -6.59 4.69 12.78
CA VAL A 65 -6.79 4.12 14.12
C VAL A 65 -7.63 2.85 14.10
N LEU A 66 -8.75 2.88 13.37
CA LEU A 66 -9.65 1.73 13.31
C LEU A 66 -9.02 0.54 12.57
N PHE A 67 -8.16 0.82 11.56
CA PHE A 67 -7.36 -0.23 10.92
C PHE A 67 -6.41 -0.88 11.92
N LEU A 68 -5.67 -0.07 12.69
CA LEU A 68 -4.74 -0.57 13.71
C LEU A 68 -5.47 -1.40 14.77
N TRP A 69 -6.59 -0.90 15.28
CA TRP A 69 -7.37 -1.58 16.31
C TRP A 69 -8.01 -2.87 15.81
N ALA A 70 -8.61 -2.85 14.61
CA ALA A 70 -9.20 -4.05 14.02
C ALA A 70 -8.13 -5.12 13.76
N THR A 71 -6.98 -4.74 13.20
CA THR A 71 -5.87 -5.68 12.99
C THR A 71 -5.33 -6.20 14.32
N ARG A 72 -5.17 -5.32 15.34
CA ARG A 72 -4.77 -5.73 16.69
C ARG A 72 -5.77 -6.71 17.32
N PHE A 73 -7.06 -6.49 17.13
CA PHE A 73 -8.10 -7.40 17.60
C PHE A 73 -7.93 -8.79 16.97
N VAL A 74 -7.77 -8.86 15.64
CA VAL A 74 -7.57 -10.14 14.95
C VAL A 74 -6.29 -10.84 15.39
N THR A 75 -5.19 -10.10 15.59
CA THR A 75 -3.92 -10.67 16.07
C THR A 75 -4.01 -11.17 17.51
N ARG A 76 -4.91 -10.64 18.34
CA ARG A 76 -5.17 -11.18 19.68
C ARG A 76 -5.93 -12.50 19.67
N LEU A 77 -6.77 -12.72 18.68
CA LEU A 77 -7.53 -13.96 18.54
C LEU A 77 -6.71 -15.09 17.93
N GLY A 78 -5.88 -14.80 16.94
CA GLY A 78 -5.17 -15.82 16.14
C GLY A 78 -3.64 -15.73 16.21
N GLY A 79 -3.07 -14.97 17.18
CA GLY A 79 -1.63 -14.72 17.26
C GLY A 79 -1.15 -13.69 16.25
N VAL A 80 0.07 -13.18 16.44
CA VAL A 80 0.72 -12.23 15.51
C VAL A 80 1.42 -13.02 14.41
N ASN A 81 0.81 -13.06 13.23
CA ASN A 81 1.31 -13.77 12.06
C ASN A 81 0.77 -13.13 10.78
N GLU A 82 1.27 -13.57 9.63
CA GLU A 82 0.92 -12.98 8.32
C GLU A 82 -0.58 -13.10 8.00
N PHE A 83 -1.24 -14.19 8.40
CA PHE A 83 -2.68 -14.39 8.16
C PHE A 83 -3.52 -13.37 8.94
N THR A 84 -3.24 -13.22 10.23
CA THR A 84 -4.00 -12.31 11.10
C THR A 84 -3.75 -10.84 10.76
N LEU A 85 -2.53 -10.49 10.38
CA LEU A 85 -2.17 -9.14 9.95
C LEU A 85 -2.83 -8.75 8.61
N ARG A 86 -3.03 -9.71 7.71
CA ARG A 86 -3.60 -9.51 6.37
C ARG A 86 -5.11 -9.80 6.28
N ALA A 87 -5.74 -10.25 7.37
CA ALA A 87 -7.16 -10.61 7.37
C ALA A 87 -8.07 -9.43 7.00
N LEU A 88 -7.79 -8.24 7.53
CA LEU A 88 -8.60 -7.04 7.25
C LEU A 88 -8.44 -6.55 5.80
N PRO A 89 -7.23 -6.41 5.22
CA PRO A 89 -7.07 -6.15 3.80
C PRO A 89 -7.75 -7.17 2.90
N LEU A 90 -7.67 -8.48 3.23
CA LEU A 90 -8.36 -9.52 2.48
C LEU A 90 -9.88 -9.34 2.52
N ALA A 91 -10.44 -9.12 3.70
CA ALA A 91 -11.88 -8.88 3.84
C ALA A 91 -12.33 -7.65 3.03
N ALA A 92 -11.53 -6.57 3.04
CA ALA A 92 -11.77 -5.39 2.23
C ALA A 92 -11.74 -5.72 0.73
N GLY A 93 -10.74 -6.47 0.27
CA GLY A 93 -10.59 -6.86 -1.13
C GLY A 93 -11.70 -7.82 -1.63
N LEU A 94 -12.26 -8.64 -0.75
CA LEU A 94 -13.42 -9.49 -1.07
C LEU A 94 -14.72 -8.68 -1.15
N ALA A 95 -14.90 -7.68 -0.29
CA ALA A 95 -16.08 -6.83 -0.28
C ALA A 95 -16.07 -5.77 -1.41
N PHE A 96 -14.90 -5.28 -1.80
CA PHE A 96 -14.73 -4.17 -2.73
C PHE A 96 -15.45 -4.36 -4.08
N PRO A 97 -15.33 -5.49 -4.81
CA PRO A 97 -16.00 -5.69 -6.10
C PRO A 97 -17.53 -5.65 -5.99
N VAL A 98 -18.09 -6.12 -4.87
CA VAL A 98 -19.55 -6.07 -4.60
C VAL A 98 -20.02 -4.64 -4.42
N VAL A 99 -19.25 -3.84 -3.66
CA VAL A 99 -19.58 -2.42 -3.44
C VAL A 99 -19.43 -1.62 -4.73
N VAL A 100 -18.39 -1.89 -5.53
CA VAL A 100 -18.20 -1.27 -6.85
C VAL A 100 -19.33 -1.62 -7.80
N TRP A 101 -19.80 -2.87 -7.83
CA TRP A 101 -20.97 -3.26 -8.62
C TRP A 101 -22.21 -2.45 -8.26
N ARG A 102 -22.52 -2.32 -6.97
CA ARG A 102 -23.66 -1.53 -6.50
C ARG A 102 -23.52 -0.04 -6.84
N LEU A 103 -22.34 0.51 -6.62
CA LEU A 103 -22.00 1.89 -6.97
C LEU A 103 -22.18 2.14 -8.47
N ALA A 104 -21.57 1.29 -9.31
CA ALA A 104 -21.62 1.41 -10.76
C ALA A 104 -23.06 1.28 -11.29
N GLY A 105 -23.88 0.40 -10.72
CA GLY A 105 -25.29 0.23 -11.10
C GLY A 105 -26.17 1.45 -10.81
N ARG A 106 -25.69 2.42 -10.00
CA ARG A 106 -26.35 3.72 -9.79
C ARG A 106 -25.92 4.80 -10.79
N LEU A 107 -24.78 4.60 -11.42
CA LEU A 107 -24.18 5.57 -12.34
C LEU A 107 -24.27 5.13 -13.81
N LEU A 108 -24.27 3.82 -14.06
CA LEU A 108 -24.17 3.19 -15.37
C LEU A 108 -25.28 2.15 -15.57
N ASP A 109 -25.38 1.59 -16.78
CA ASP A 109 -26.27 0.47 -17.07
C ASP A 109 -25.75 -0.88 -16.50
N GLY A 110 -26.62 -1.90 -16.44
CA GLY A 110 -26.29 -3.20 -15.86
C GLY A 110 -25.06 -3.88 -16.47
N PRO A 111 -24.92 -3.96 -17.83
CA PRO A 111 -23.71 -4.50 -18.45
C PRO A 111 -22.42 -3.75 -18.06
N ALA A 112 -22.46 -2.42 -18.01
CA ALA A 112 -21.30 -1.64 -17.60
C ALA A 112 -20.97 -1.84 -16.10
N ALA A 113 -21.97 -1.96 -15.24
CA ALA A 113 -21.76 -2.28 -13.83
C ALA A 113 -21.10 -3.65 -13.62
N LEU A 114 -21.41 -4.65 -14.46
CA LEU A 114 -20.73 -5.96 -14.43
C LEU A 114 -19.24 -5.85 -14.77
N TRP A 115 -18.89 -5.06 -15.79
CA TRP A 115 -17.48 -4.84 -16.13
C TRP A 115 -16.73 -4.08 -15.02
N CYS A 116 -17.39 -3.13 -14.36
CA CYS A 116 -16.80 -2.47 -13.20
C CYS A 116 -16.49 -3.48 -12.07
N ALA A 117 -17.43 -4.37 -11.76
CA ALA A 117 -17.21 -5.42 -10.77
C ALA A 117 -16.10 -6.40 -11.19
N ALA A 118 -16.08 -6.80 -12.46
CA ALA A 118 -15.06 -7.70 -13.00
C ALA A 118 -13.65 -7.11 -12.91
N LEU A 119 -13.49 -5.85 -13.30
CA LEU A 119 -12.20 -5.14 -13.16
C LEU A 119 -11.80 -5.00 -11.70
N ALA A 120 -12.72 -4.67 -10.79
CA ALA A 120 -12.46 -4.61 -9.36
C ALA A 120 -12.07 -5.97 -8.77
N ALA A 121 -12.66 -7.07 -9.29
CA ALA A 121 -12.35 -8.43 -8.86
C ALA A 121 -10.99 -8.92 -9.36
N CYS A 122 -10.60 -8.58 -10.60
CA CYS A 122 -9.47 -9.16 -11.30
C CYS A 122 -8.25 -8.25 -11.44
N SER A 123 -8.34 -6.95 -11.04
CA SER A 123 -7.20 -6.03 -11.10
C SER A 123 -6.00 -6.59 -10.32
N PRO A 124 -4.80 -6.73 -10.97
CA PRO A 124 -3.62 -7.28 -10.31
C PRO A 124 -3.19 -6.49 -9.08
N VAL A 125 -3.27 -5.17 -9.15
CA VAL A 125 -2.87 -4.28 -8.06
C VAL A 125 -3.83 -4.39 -6.87
N LEU A 126 -5.15 -4.49 -7.10
CA LEU A 126 -6.13 -4.69 -6.03
C LEU A 126 -6.01 -6.09 -5.41
N VAL A 127 -5.75 -7.12 -6.22
CA VAL A 127 -5.45 -8.46 -5.71
C VAL A 127 -4.23 -8.43 -4.80
N ARG A 128 -3.15 -7.81 -5.24
CA ARG A 128 -1.92 -7.61 -4.47
C ARG A 128 -2.19 -6.91 -3.14
N PHE A 129 -2.82 -5.74 -3.14
CA PHE A 129 -3.03 -4.96 -1.92
C PHE A 129 -4.04 -5.58 -0.96
N SER A 130 -4.87 -6.53 -1.41
CA SER A 130 -5.72 -7.33 -0.54
C SER A 130 -4.96 -8.33 0.33
N ILE A 131 -3.70 -8.63 0.04
CA ILE A 131 -2.84 -9.55 0.79
C ILE A 131 -1.62 -8.87 1.41
N ILE A 132 -1.61 -7.54 1.51
CA ILE A 132 -0.56 -6.74 2.16
C ILE A 132 -1.12 -6.18 3.47
N ALA A 133 -0.35 -6.31 4.57
CA ALA A 133 -0.75 -5.84 5.92
C ALA A 133 -0.69 -4.30 6.04
N LYS A 134 -1.42 -3.60 5.16
CA LYS A 134 -1.52 -2.14 5.07
C LYS A 134 -2.96 -1.71 4.76
N PRO A 135 -3.36 -0.48 5.06
CA PRO A 135 -4.76 -0.02 4.91
C PRO A 135 -5.22 0.22 3.46
N TYR A 136 -4.35 0.05 2.47
CA TYR A 136 -4.58 0.50 1.08
C TYR A 136 -5.85 -0.08 0.44
N GLU A 137 -6.12 -1.38 0.60
CA GLU A 137 -7.35 -1.99 0.07
C GLU A 137 -8.59 -1.53 0.85
N SER A 138 -8.42 -1.27 2.16
CA SER A 138 -9.47 -0.65 2.98
C SER A 138 -9.78 0.77 2.51
N ASP A 139 -8.78 1.53 2.04
CA ASP A 139 -8.99 2.87 1.47
C ASP A 139 -9.89 2.83 0.23
N ALA A 140 -9.67 1.86 -0.67
CA ALA A 140 -10.52 1.67 -1.84
C ALA A 140 -11.96 1.28 -1.47
N LEU A 141 -12.13 0.35 -0.53
CA LEU A 141 -13.44 -0.07 -0.04
C LEU A 141 -14.21 1.07 0.63
N VAL A 142 -13.54 1.82 1.51
CA VAL A 142 -14.13 2.99 2.21
C VAL A 142 -14.59 4.03 1.20
N ALA A 143 -13.76 4.37 0.22
CA ALA A 143 -14.13 5.31 -0.83
C ALA A 143 -15.37 4.84 -1.60
N ALA A 144 -15.40 3.58 -2.05
CA ALA A 144 -16.55 3.01 -2.75
C ALA A 144 -17.82 3.02 -1.90
N ALA A 145 -17.72 2.65 -0.61
CA ALA A 145 -18.85 2.62 0.31
C ALA A 145 -19.40 4.01 0.59
N LEU A 146 -18.54 5.00 0.83
CA LEU A 146 -18.95 6.39 1.06
C LEU A 146 -19.65 6.99 -0.16
N ILE A 147 -19.13 6.74 -1.36
CA ILE A 147 -19.76 7.19 -2.60
C ILE A 147 -21.13 6.51 -2.80
N ALA A 148 -21.23 5.20 -2.54
CA ALA A 148 -22.49 4.48 -2.62
C ALA A 148 -23.52 5.05 -1.62
N CYS A 149 -23.14 5.31 -0.37
CA CYS A 149 -23.99 5.96 0.63
C CYS A 149 -24.42 7.36 0.20
N ALA A 150 -23.52 8.15 -0.40
CA ALA A 150 -23.86 9.49 -0.90
C ALA A 150 -24.89 9.43 -2.03
N LEU A 151 -24.77 8.48 -2.96
CA LEU A 151 -25.75 8.28 -4.04
C LEU A 151 -27.12 7.85 -3.50
N GLU A 152 -27.16 6.99 -2.48
CA GLU A 152 -28.41 6.62 -1.80
C GLU A 152 -29.05 7.83 -1.09
N THR A 153 -28.24 8.69 -0.47
CA THR A 153 -28.71 9.92 0.19
C THR A 153 -29.25 10.93 -0.82
N MET A 154 -28.60 11.06 -1.99
CA MET A 154 -29.09 11.90 -3.10
C MET A 154 -30.44 11.42 -3.65
N ALA A 155 -30.65 10.10 -3.68
CA ALA A 155 -31.92 9.51 -4.15
C ALA A 155 -33.07 9.72 -3.15
N MET A 156 -32.77 9.88 -1.87
CA MET A 156 -33.75 10.06 -0.79
C MET A 156 -33.29 11.19 0.15
N PRO A 157 -33.31 12.46 -0.30
CA PRO A 157 -32.74 13.59 0.43
C PRO A 157 -33.47 13.93 1.73
N ASP A 158 -34.75 13.56 1.84
CA ASP A 158 -35.56 13.78 3.04
C ASP A 158 -35.35 12.71 4.12
N SER A 159 -34.62 11.62 3.81
CA SER A 159 -34.42 10.51 4.74
C SER A 159 -33.32 10.82 5.77
N ALA A 160 -33.70 11.16 6.99
CA ALA A 160 -32.78 11.35 8.11
C ALA A 160 -31.94 10.10 8.39
N THR A 161 -32.48 8.90 8.15
CA THR A 161 -31.74 7.64 8.31
C THR A 161 -30.58 7.54 7.33
N ARG A 162 -30.75 7.92 6.05
CA ARG A 162 -29.68 7.95 5.05
C ARG A 162 -28.58 8.94 5.43
N TRP A 163 -28.96 10.12 5.90
CA TRP A 163 -28.02 11.13 6.39
C TRP A 163 -27.24 10.65 7.61
N ARG A 164 -27.87 9.94 8.56
CA ARG A 164 -27.18 9.37 9.73
C ARG A 164 -26.16 8.30 9.30
N TRP A 165 -26.53 7.43 8.36
CA TRP A 165 -25.59 6.45 7.81
C TRP A 165 -24.42 7.11 7.08
N LEU A 166 -24.68 8.14 6.28
CA LEU A 166 -23.62 8.87 5.58
C LEU A 166 -22.72 9.63 6.56
N LEU A 167 -23.31 10.30 7.57
CA LEU A 167 -22.58 11.01 8.62
C LEU A 167 -21.67 10.06 9.40
N GLY A 168 -22.22 8.99 9.96
CA GLY A 168 -21.47 7.99 10.73
C GLY A 168 -20.47 7.24 9.89
N GLY A 169 -20.84 6.88 8.65
CA GLY A 169 -19.95 6.26 7.66
C GLY A 169 -18.76 7.14 7.32
N GLY A 170 -18.95 8.46 7.23
CA GLY A 170 -17.85 9.41 6.99
C GLY A 170 -16.86 9.48 8.16
N VAL A 171 -17.35 9.53 9.41
CA VAL A 171 -16.48 9.51 10.60
C VAL A 171 -15.75 8.16 10.71
N GLY A 172 -16.47 7.03 10.55
CA GLY A 172 -15.86 5.70 10.53
C GLY A 172 -14.88 5.53 9.38
N GLY A 173 -15.22 6.09 8.21
CA GLY A 173 -14.34 6.13 7.04
C GLY A 173 -13.02 6.84 7.32
N LEU A 174 -13.04 8.02 7.95
CA LEU A 174 -11.83 8.75 8.37
C LEU A 174 -10.99 7.97 9.39
N ALA A 175 -11.66 7.23 10.28
CA ALA A 175 -10.96 6.38 11.26
C ALA A 175 -10.34 5.12 10.63
N LEU A 176 -10.83 4.64 9.47
CA LEU A 176 -10.36 3.44 8.77
C LEU A 176 -9.47 3.74 7.57
N SER A 177 -9.54 4.97 7.02
CA SER A 177 -8.88 5.38 5.78
C SER A 177 -8.43 6.84 5.87
N ALA A 178 -7.13 7.07 5.81
CA ALA A 178 -6.59 8.43 5.82
C ALA A 178 -7.02 9.26 4.59
N PRO A 179 -7.02 8.72 3.34
CA PRO A 179 -7.48 9.44 2.15
C PRO A 179 -8.99 9.60 2.04
N ALA A 180 -9.80 9.06 2.97
CA ALA A 180 -11.25 9.24 2.96
C ALA A 180 -11.66 10.73 2.94
N ILE A 181 -10.83 11.63 3.45
CA ILE A 181 -11.09 13.09 3.41
C ILE A 181 -11.25 13.61 1.97
N PHE A 182 -10.48 13.11 1.02
CA PHE A 182 -10.60 13.51 -0.38
C PHE A 182 -11.92 13.06 -0.99
N THR A 183 -12.35 11.84 -0.65
CA THR A 183 -13.65 11.30 -1.06
C THR A 183 -14.80 12.10 -0.43
N LEU A 184 -14.71 12.41 0.86
CA LEU A 184 -15.71 13.20 1.58
C LEU A 184 -15.79 14.63 1.05
N ALA A 185 -14.67 15.27 0.73
CA ALA A 185 -14.66 16.58 0.09
C ALA A 185 -15.40 16.55 -1.26
N GLY A 186 -15.14 15.54 -2.09
CA GLY A 186 -15.87 15.35 -3.36
C GLY A 186 -17.38 15.12 -3.14
N ILE A 187 -17.74 14.34 -2.12
CA ILE A 187 -19.14 14.09 -1.74
C ILE A 187 -19.83 15.39 -1.29
N VAL A 188 -19.19 16.20 -0.43
CA VAL A 188 -19.76 17.48 0.04
C VAL A 188 -20.06 18.40 -1.14
N VAL A 189 -19.09 18.59 -2.05
CA VAL A 189 -19.29 19.45 -3.22
C VAL A 189 -20.38 18.90 -4.13
N SER A 190 -20.40 17.58 -4.37
CA SER A 190 -21.41 16.95 -5.23
C SER A 190 -22.82 17.04 -4.67
N LEU A 191 -22.98 16.81 -3.35
CA LEU A 191 -24.27 16.95 -2.65
C LEU A 191 -24.74 18.41 -2.67
N ALA A 192 -23.82 19.37 -2.45
CA ALA A 192 -24.14 20.79 -2.53
C ALA A 192 -24.61 21.23 -3.93
N LEU A 193 -24.16 20.55 -4.98
CA LEU A 193 -24.56 20.83 -6.36
C LEU A 193 -25.78 20.03 -6.82
N ALA A 194 -26.14 18.95 -6.13
CA ALA A 194 -27.24 18.09 -6.50
C ALA A 194 -28.59 18.83 -6.34
N PRO A 195 -29.43 18.91 -7.40
CA PRO A 195 -30.73 19.59 -7.33
C PRO A 195 -31.65 19.04 -6.24
N SER A 196 -31.62 17.72 -6.02
CA SER A 196 -32.40 17.05 -4.99
C SER A 196 -32.07 17.55 -3.56
N VAL A 197 -30.81 17.79 -3.27
CA VAL A 197 -30.33 18.29 -1.98
C VAL A 197 -30.61 19.79 -1.86
N ARG A 198 -30.41 20.56 -2.94
CA ARG A 198 -30.68 22.00 -2.96
C ARG A 198 -32.15 22.33 -2.74
N GLY A 199 -33.05 21.51 -3.29
CA GLY A 199 -34.49 21.69 -3.15
C GLY A 199 -35.05 21.37 -1.76
N THR A 200 -34.25 20.70 -0.89
CA THR A 200 -34.70 20.18 0.40
C THR A 200 -34.00 20.91 1.55
N SER A 201 -34.74 21.71 2.35
CA SER A 201 -34.14 22.48 3.45
C SER A 201 -33.48 21.58 4.51
N GLY A 202 -34.11 20.49 4.90
CA GLY A 202 -33.55 19.51 5.83
C GLY A 202 -32.26 18.86 5.33
N ALA A 203 -32.16 18.56 4.03
CA ALA A 203 -30.95 18.00 3.42
C ALA A 203 -29.77 18.99 3.47
N ARG A 204 -30.03 20.28 3.28
CA ARG A 204 -28.96 21.31 3.40
C ARG A 204 -28.41 21.39 4.82
N SER A 205 -29.28 21.34 5.84
CA SER A 205 -28.86 21.31 7.24
C SER A 205 -28.01 20.06 7.55
N TRP A 206 -28.45 18.89 7.10
CA TRP A 206 -27.67 17.65 7.24
C TRP A 206 -26.30 17.73 6.54
N LEU A 207 -26.24 18.30 5.35
CA LEU A 207 -24.97 18.48 4.62
C LEU A 207 -24.01 19.38 5.38
N THR A 208 -24.52 20.50 5.95
CA THR A 208 -23.72 21.40 6.78
C THR A 208 -23.17 20.67 8.02
N ILE A 209 -24.03 19.94 8.73
CA ILE A 209 -23.64 19.14 9.90
C ILE A 209 -22.56 18.13 9.49
N ALA A 210 -22.77 17.39 8.40
CA ALA A 210 -21.83 16.40 7.93
C ALA A 210 -20.47 17.03 7.57
N ALA A 211 -20.45 18.15 6.85
CA ALA A 211 -19.21 18.84 6.49
C ALA A 211 -18.43 19.33 7.73
N VAL A 212 -19.13 19.89 8.73
CA VAL A 212 -18.51 20.33 9.99
C VAL A 212 -17.97 19.15 10.79
N VAL A 213 -18.77 18.09 10.97
CA VAL A 213 -18.36 16.92 11.75
C VAL A 213 -17.19 16.19 11.08
N TRP A 214 -17.22 16.00 9.76
CA TRP A 214 -16.10 15.37 9.04
C TRP A 214 -14.85 16.24 9.05
N GLY A 215 -15.00 17.57 8.91
CA GLY A 215 -13.89 18.51 9.02
C GLY A 215 -13.23 18.47 10.40
N ALA A 216 -14.03 18.46 11.47
CA ALA A 216 -13.54 18.35 12.84
C ALA A 216 -12.88 17.00 13.11
N ALA A 217 -13.49 15.88 12.66
CA ALA A 217 -12.91 14.55 12.80
C ALA A 217 -11.59 14.44 12.04
N PHE A 218 -11.53 14.93 10.80
CA PHE A 218 -10.28 14.97 10.04
C PHE A 218 -9.22 15.81 10.73
N ALA A 219 -9.56 16.98 11.21
CA ALA A 219 -8.62 17.84 11.94
C ALA A 219 -8.05 17.13 13.17
N ALA A 220 -8.90 16.43 13.95
CA ALA A 220 -8.46 15.66 15.10
C ALA A 220 -7.47 14.54 14.71
N PHE A 221 -7.76 13.75 13.67
CA PHE A 221 -6.84 12.71 13.20
C PHE A 221 -5.57 13.29 12.57
N TYR A 222 -5.69 14.36 11.78
CA TYR A 222 -4.55 14.98 11.12
C TYR A 222 -3.56 15.57 12.14
N PHE A 223 -4.03 16.41 13.04
CA PHE A 223 -3.16 17.06 14.01
C PHE A 223 -2.67 16.09 15.10
N GLY A 224 -3.50 15.12 15.49
CA GLY A 224 -3.15 14.14 16.52
C GLY A 224 -2.22 13.03 16.03
N LEU A 225 -2.38 12.56 14.79
CA LEU A 225 -1.71 11.33 14.34
C LEU A 225 -0.86 11.52 13.08
N TYR A 226 -1.39 12.20 12.04
CA TYR A 226 -0.73 12.19 10.73
C TYR A 226 0.31 13.27 10.55
N ARG A 227 0.07 14.47 11.07
CA ARG A 227 0.94 15.63 10.87
C ARG A 227 2.40 15.39 11.27
N PRO A 228 2.71 14.80 12.45
CA PRO A 228 4.11 14.61 12.87
C PRO A 228 4.92 13.75 11.90
N VAL A 229 4.27 12.78 11.25
CA VAL A 229 4.91 11.89 10.27
C VAL A 229 4.94 12.57 8.89
N ALA A 230 3.81 13.11 8.44
CA ALA A 230 3.69 13.73 7.12
C ALA A 230 4.61 14.94 6.91
N THR A 231 4.95 15.66 7.97
CA THR A 231 5.85 16.83 7.92
C THR A 231 7.29 16.52 8.32
N SER A 232 7.62 15.25 8.61
CA SER A 232 9.00 14.88 8.93
C SER A 232 9.89 15.02 7.70
N ALA A 233 11.15 15.47 7.90
CA ALA A 233 12.12 15.61 6.81
C ALA A 233 12.33 14.29 6.05
N PHE A 234 12.35 13.17 6.78
CA PHE A 234 12.45 11.84 6.19
C PHE A 234 11.30 11.54 5.21
N MET A 235 10.03 11.73 5.61
CA MET A 235 8.89 11.47 4.74
C MET A 235 8.80 12.43 3.56
N GLN A 236 9.17 13.69 3.76
CA GLN A 236 9.24 14.67 2.67
C GLN A 236 10.27 14.25 1.62
N GLN A 237 11.45 13.81 2.05
CA GLN A 237 12.49 13.30 1.16
C GLN A 237 12.09 11.97 0.50
N PHE A 238 11.51 11.03 1.27
CA PHE A 238 11.06 9.73 0.78
C PHE A 238 10.03 9.85 -0.35
N TRP A 239 9.10 10.78 -0.22
CA TRP A 239 8.04 11.01 -1.22
C TRP A 239 8.37 12.09 -2.25
N ALA A 240 9.56 12.71 -2.20
CA ALA A 240 9.91 13.85 -3.05
C ALA A 240 9.65 13.61 -4.55
N ALA A 241 9.99 12.41 -5.05
CA ALA A 241 9.79 12.05 -6.46
C ALA A 241 8.31 11.88 -6.86
N THR A 242 7.40 11.71 -5.89
CA THR A 242 5.97 11.46 -6.12
C THR A 242 5.09 12.69 -5.90
N PHE A 243 5.62 13.74 -5.32
CA PHE A 243 4.89 15.01 -5.22
C PHE A 243 4.85 15.72 -6.58
N LEU A 244 3.71 16.33 -6.87
CA LEU A 244 3.56 17.14 -8.09
C LEU A 244 4.25 18.50 -7.98
N GLY A 245 4.25 19.15 -6.82
CA GLY A 245 4.92 20.41 -6.50
C GLY A 245 4.58 21.55 -7.47
N LEU A 246 3.97 22.64 -6.98
CA LEU A 246 3.73 23.83 -7.81
C LEU A 246 4.99 24.69 -7.96
N ASP A 247 5.87 24.59 -6.98
CA ASP A 247 7.14 25.29 -6.86
C ASP A 247 8.27 24.72 -7.73
N THR A 248 8.04 23.54 -8.33
CA THR A 248 9.06 22.84 -9.11
C THR A 248 8.72 22.86 -10.60
N PRO A 249 9.67 23.15 -11.50
CA PRO A 249 9.45 23.08 -12.94
C PRO A 249 8.98 21.68 -13.37
N GLY A 250 8.12 21.63 -14.40
CA GLY A 250 7.70 20.37 -15.01
C GLY A 250 6.48 19.69 -14.35
N PHE A 251 5.54 20.46 -13.78
CA PHE A 251 4.27 19.93 -13.24
C PHE A 251 3.54 18.99 -14.22
N SER A 252 3.45 19.38 -15.50
CA SER A 252 2.81 18.55 -16.53
C SER A 252 3.53 17.21 -16.76
N ALA A 253 4.86 17.21 -16.74
CA ALA A 253 5.65 15.98 -16.88
C ALA A 253 5.48 15.06 -15.66
N ARG A 254 5.39 15.64 -14.45
CA ARG A 254 5.12 14.86 -13.23
C ARG A 254 3.69 14.32 -13.19
N LEU A 255 2.72 15.12 -13.62
CA LEU A 255 1.34 14.66 -13.75
C LEU A 255 1.24 13.53 -14.78
N TRP A 256 1.90 13.67 -15.93
CA TRP A 256 1.99 12.60 -16.92
C TRP A 256 2.62 11.33 -16.32
N ARG A 257 3.71 11.45 -15.59
CA ARG A 257 4.34 10.32 -14.89
C ARG A 257 3.37 9.67 -13.90
N ALA A 258 2.64 10.47 -13.11
CA ALA A 258 1.66 9.94 -12.16
C ALA A 258 0.55 9.16 -12.88
N LEU A 259 0.04 9.64 -14.01
CA LEU A 259 -0.93 8.92 -14.83
C LEU A 259 -0.36 7.62 -15.38
N HIS A 260 0.85 7.70 -15.98
CA HIS A 260 1.50 6.59 -16.66
C HIS A 260 1.98 5.49 -15.71
N SER A 261 2.62 5.86 -14.59
CA SER A 261 3.32 4.91 -13.72
C SER A 261 2.55 4.56 -12.46
N GLU A 262 1.56 5.38 -12.05
CA GLU A 262 0.91 5.20 -10.76
C GLU A 262 -0.60 4.95 -10.85
N ILE A 263 -1.33 5.70 -11.68
CA ILE A 263 -2.80 5.66 -11.70
C ILE A 263 -3.32 4.55 -12.62
N PHE A 264 -3.00 4.60 -13.91
CA PHE A 264 -3.55 3.64 -14.87
C PHE A 264 -3.04 2.20 -14.68
N PRO A 265 -1.79 1.98 -14.22
CA PRO A 265 -1.33 0.64 -13.88
C PRO A 265 -2.18 -0.08 -12.82
N ILE A 266 -2.92 0.66 -11.97
CA ILE A 266 -3.80 0.06 -10.97
C ILE A 266 -4.71 -1.02 -11.58
N LEU A 267 -5.20 -0.80 -12.80
CA LEU A 267 -6.21 -1.67 -13.42
C LEU A 267 -5.66 -2.79 -14.29
N VAL A 268 -4.39 -2.72 -14.70
CA VAL A 268 -3.78 -3.71 -15.62
C VAL A 268 -2.43 -4.23 -15.14
N GLY A 269 -1.92 -3.73 -14.03
CA GLY A 269 -0.56 -4.02 -13.58
C GLY A 269 0.47 -3.15 -14.30
N THR A 270 1.74 -3.29 -13.92
CA THR A 270 2.87 -2.50 -14.44
C THR A 270 3.85 -3.39 -15.19
N PRO A 271 4.69 -2.83 -16.07
CA PRO A 271 4.56 -1.51 -16.71
C PRO A 271 3.51 -1.50 -17.83
N ILE A 272 2.95 -0.33 -18.14
CA ILE A 272 2.06 -0.16 -19.30
C ILE A 272 2.78 0.61 -20.42
N PRO A 273 2.54 0.28 -21.70
CA PRO A 273 3.04 1.09 -22.82
C PRO A 273 2.46 2.51 -22.81
N VAL A 274 3.20 3.48 -23.34
CA VAL A 274 2.75 4.89 -23.47
C VAL A 274 1.41 4.99 -24.21
N ILE A 275 1.23 4.18 -25.26
CA ILE A 275 -0.03 4.15 -26.01
C ILE A 275 -1.23 3.77 -25.14
N SER A 276 -1.05 2.89 -24.16
CA SER A 276 -2.10 2.54 -23.20
C SER A 276 -2.44 3.70 -22.28
N THR A 277 -1.45 4.50 -21.88
CA THR A 277 -1.68 5.71 -21.08
C THR A 277 -2.51 6.74 -21.86
N VAL A 278 -2.18 6.94 -23.13
CA VAL A 278 -2.97 7.83 -24.02
C VAL A 278 -4.39 7.29 -24.17
N ALA A 279 -4.55 5.99 -24.44
CA ALA A 279 -5.87 5.36 -24.59
C ALA A 279 -6.71 5.50 -23.31
N PHE A 280 -6.15 5.24 -22.15
CA PHE A 280 -6.84 5.43 -20.86
C PHE A 280 -7.16 6.89 -20.57
N SER A 281 -6.31 7.83 -20.96
CA SER A 281 -6.58 9.27 -20.83
C SER A 281 -7.75 9.69 -21.71
N VAL A 282 -7.82 9.19 -22.96
CA VAL A 282 -8.94 9.41 -23.86
C VAL A 282 -10.23 8.80 -23.31
N LEU A 283 -10.17 7.55 -22.81
CA LEU A 283 -11.32 6.90 -22.18
C LEU A 283 -11.78 7.65 -20.94
N ALA A 284 -10.86 8.13 -20.10
CA ALA A 284 -11.20 8.93 -18.92
C ALA A 284 -11.91 10.24 -19.33
N GLY A 285 -11.39 10.96 -20.32
CA GLY A 285 -12.03 12.16 -20.87
C GLY A 285 -13.42 11.88 -21.44
N ALA A 286 -13.56 10.81 -22.22
CA ALA A 286 -14.84 10.38 -22.79
C ALA A 286 -15.84 9.98 -21.70
N GLY A 287 -15.37 9.29 -20.64
CA GLY A 287 -16.20 8.91 -19.49
C GLY A 287 -16.72 10.10 -18.70
N LEU A 288 -15.84 11.05 -18.40
CA LEU A 288 -16.22 12.30 -17.71
C LEU A 288 -17.21 13.10 -18.56
N PHE A 289 -17.01 13.18 -19.89
CA PHE A 289 -17.93 13.82 -20.80
C PHE A 289 -19.28 13.11 -20.86
N SER A 290 -19.29 11.77 -20.91
CA SER A 290 -20.52 10.96 -20.84
C SER A 290 -21.32 11.22 -19.57
N LEU A 291 -20.67 11.24 -18.40
CA LEU A 291 -21.30 11.53 -17.12
C LEU A 291 -21.89 12.94 -17.07
N ARG A 292 -21.24 13.92 -17.71
CA ARG A 292 -21.76 15.29 -17.82
C ARG A 292 -23.01 15.39 -18.66
N ARG A 293 -23.05 14.69 -19.83
CA ARG A 293 -24.19 14.75 -20.79
C ARG A 293 -25.50 14.22 -20.23
N LEU A 294 -25.47 13.40 -19.17
CA LEU A 294 -26.67 12.90 -18.51
C LEU A 294 -27.43 13.99 -17.71
N GLY A 295 -27.13 15.28 -17.92
CA GLY A 295 -27.79 16.41 -17.28
C GLY A 295 -27.50 16.58 -15.78
N GLN A 296 -26.53 15.84 -15.27
CA GLN A 296 -26.22 15.76 -13.85
C GLN A 296 -24.74 16.13 -13.59
N GLY A 297 -24.41 17.43 -13.70
CA GLY A 297 -23.04 17.93 -13.49
C GLY A 297 -22.42 17.52 -12.15
N TRP A 298 -23.23 17.23 -11.13
CA TRP A 298 -22.78 16.70 -9.85
C TRP A 298 -22.10 15.31 -9.97
N LYS A 299 -22.48 14.48 -10.97
CA LYS A 299 -21.82 13.20 -11.21
C LYS A 299 -20.38 13.40 -11.68
N LEU A 300 -20.15 14.40 -12.53
CA LEU A 300 -18.80 14.78 -12.94
C LEU A 300 -17.97 15.21 -11.73
N ILE A 301 -18.54 16.05 -10.87
CA ILE A 301 -17.85 16.52 -9.67
C ILE A 301 -17.56 15.35 -8.73
N LEU A 302 -18.53 14.45 -8.51
CA LEU A 302 -18.34 13.26 -7.69
C LEU A 302 -17.16 12.40 -8.20
N ALA A 303 -17.04 12.27 -9.52
CA ALA A 303 -15.97 11.48 -10.15
C ALA A 303 -14.61 12.18 -10.12
N ALA A 304 -14.56 13.49 -10.27
CA ALA A 304 -13.30 14.24 -10.46
C ALA A 304 -12.76 14.87 -9.17
N ALA A 305 -13.64 15.31 -8.25
CA ALA A 305 -13.22 16.10 -7.10
C ALA A 305 -12.31 15.33 -6.11
N PRO A 306 -12.50 14.04 -5.81
CA PRO A 306 -11.58 13.30 -4.95
C PRO A 306 -10.15 13.25 -5.51
N VAL A 307 -10.03 13.04 -6.82
CA VAL A 307 -8.73 13.04 -7.51
C VAL A 307 -8.14 14.45 -7.55
N GLY A 308 -8.96 15.45 -7.87
CA GLY A 308 -8.56 16.86 -7.86
C GLY A 308 -8.05 17.33 -6.50
N ALA A 309 -8.72 16.91 -5.41
CA ALA A 309 -8.27 17.21 -4.06
C ALA A 309 -6.93 16.53 -3.71
N ALA A 310 -6.70 15.30 -4.15
CA ALA A 310 -5.41 14.62 -3.98
C ALA A 310 -4.30 15.29 -4.81
N VAL A 311 -4.60 15.69 -6.06
CA VAL A 311 -3.67 16.46 -6.92
C VAL A 311 -3.29 17.77 -6.24
N MET A 312 -4.27 18.52 -5.69
CA MET A 312 -4.01 19.77 -4.96
C MET A 312 -3.15 19.52 -3.72
N ALA A 313 -3.47 18.49 -2.93
CA ALA A 313 -2.67 18.13 -1.76
C ALA A 313 -1.24 17.73 -2.14
N SER A 314 -1.06 17.04 -3.28
CA SER A 314 0.25 16.68 -3.80
C SER A 314 1.02 17.88 -4.32
N ALA A 315 0.35 18.81 -4.96
CA ALA A 315 0.92 20.08 -5.40
C ALA A 315 1.46 20.93 -4.24
N LEU A 316 0.87 20.75 -3.05
CA LEU A 316 1.28 21.38 -1.79
C LEU A 316 2.23 20.51 -0.93
N HIS A 317 2.81 19.44 -1.49
CA HIS A 317 3.66 18.47 -0.78
C HIS A 317 3.02 17.85 0.49
N ARG A 318 1.69 17.64 0.47
CA ARG A 318 0.94 17.07 1.60
C ARG A 318 0.46 15.65 1.37
N TYR A 319 0.42 15.19 0.11
CA TYR A 319 -0.02 13.86 -0.24
C TYR A 319 0.74 13.32 -1.48
N PRO A 320 1.39 12.15 -1.39
CA PRO A 320 2.15 11.59 -2.51
C PRO A 320 1.24 10.96 -3.56
N MET A 321 1.59 11.13 -4.85
CA MET A 321 0.91 10.51 -5.98
C MET A 321 1.59 9.17 -6.33
N ALA A 322 1.46 8.20 -5.44
CA ALA A 322 1.98 6.83 -5.63
C ALA A 322 0.82 5.83 -5.72
N THR A 323 1.00 4.75 -6.46
CA THR A 323 -0.03 3.71 -6.70
C THR A 323 -0.74 3.30 -5.40
N ARG A 324 0.01 2.98 -4.36
CA ARG A 324 -0.53 2.52 -3.07
C ARG A 324 -1.36 3.58 -2.33
N THR A 325 -1.02 4.85 -2.47
CA THR A 325 -1.76 5.94 -1.81
C THR A 325 -2.98 6.37 -2.61
N LEU A 326 -3.06 6.00 -3.89
CA LEU A 326 -4.14 6.38 -4.79
C LEU A 326 -5.24 5.31 -4.93
N LEU A 327 -5.16 4.18 -4.20
CA LEU A 327 -6.16 3.12 -4.33
C LEU A 327 -7.59 3.60 -4.01
N PHE A 328 -7.76 4.59 -3.14
CA PHE A 328 -9.07 5.20 -2.87
C PHE A 328 -9.73 5.83 -4.11
N THR A 329 -8.96 6.14 -5.17
CA THR A 329 -9.50 6.67 -6.43
C THR A 329 -10.06 5.58 -7.34
N THR A 330 -9.70 4.32 -7.09
CA THR A 330 -9.98 3.18 -7.97
C THR A 330 -11.46 2.96 -8.26
N PRO A 331 -12.40 3.07 -7.32
CA PRO A 331 -13.82 2.87 -7.63
C PRO A 331 -14.33 3.86 -8.69
N LEU A 332 -13.90 5.10 -8.62
CA LEU A 332 -14.27 6.13 -9.60
C LEU A 332 -13.50 5.99 -10.91
N LEU A 333 -12.22 5.63 -10.84
CA LEU A 333 -11.40 5.37 -12.02
C LEU A 333 -12.01 4.25 -12.87
N ILE A 334 -12.41 3.14 -12.25
CA ILE A 334 -13.10 2.03 -12.92
C ILE A 334 -14.39 2.52 -13.60
N VAL A 335 -15.24 3.24 -12.87
CA VAL A 335 -16.52 3.75 -13.40
C VAL A 335 -16.30 4.69 -14.57
N VAL A 336 -15.37 5.63 -14.46
CA VAL A 336 -15.06 6.61 -15.51
C VAL A 336 -14.53 5.92 -16.77
N LEU A 337 -13.60 4.99 -16.64
CA LEU A 337 -13.01 4.30 -17.79
C LEU A 337 -14.04 3.38 -18.49
N VAL A 338 -14.86 2.67 -17.73
CA VAL A 338 -15.93 1.83 -18.31
C VAL A 338 -17.02 2.70 -18.96
N ALA A 339 -17.38 3.84 -18.36
CA ALA A 339 -18.29 4.82 -18.98
C ALA A 339 -17.72 5.35 -20.29
N GLY A 340 -16.41 5.66 -20.33
CA GLY A 340 -15.72 6.10 -21.52
C GLY A 340 -15.69 5.06 -22.62
N LEU A 341 -15.36 3.81 -22.28
CA LEU A 341 -15.41 2.70 -23.22
C LEU A 341 -16.83 2.53 -23.78
N ARG A 342 -17.85 2.56 -22.91
CA ARG A 342 -19.26 2.46 -23.29
C ARG A 342 -19.67 3.58 -24.25
N TRP A 343 -19.22 4.81 -24.00
CA TRP A 343 -19.50 5.97 -24.82
C TRP A 343 -18.79 5.90 -26.19
N VAL A 344 -17.49 5.64 -26.22
CA VAL A 344 -16.69 5.55 -27.46
C VAL A 344 -17.22 4.45 -28.38
N VAL A 345 -17.44 3.26 -27.83
CA VAL A 345 -17.99 2.14 -28.62
C VAL A 345 -19.42 2.42 -29.05
N GLY A 346 -20.19 3.17 -28.25
CA GLY A 346 -21.55 3.60 -28.59
C GLY A 346 -21.68 4.54 -29.79
N LEU A 347 -20.57 5.11 -30.28
CA LEU A 347 -20.53 5.88 -31.53
C LEU A 347 -20.60 4.98 -32.78
N LEU A 348 -20.39 3.67 -32.63
CA LEU A 348 -20.45 2.68 -33.71
C LEU A 348 -21.89 2.17 -33.93
N PRO A 349 -22.20 1.55 -35.08
CA PRO A 349 -23.50 0.89 -35.31
C PRO A 349 -23.82 -0.10 -34.19
N ARG A 350 -25.09 -0.19 -33.78
CA ARG A 350 -25.56 -0.97 -32.62
C ARG A 350 -24.96 -2.38 -32.49
N PRO A 351 -24.94 -3.25 -33.52
CA PRO A 351 -24.36 -4.58 -33.38
C PRO A 351 -22.86 -4.53 -33.08
N VAL A 352 -22.10 -3.66 -33.78
CA VAL A 352 -20.66 -3.46 -33.59
C VAL A 352 -20.39 -2.90 -32.18
N ALA A 353 -21.19 -1.92 -31.75
CA ALA A 353 -21.10 -1.36 -30.41
C ALA A 353 -21.28 -2.40 -29.29
N THR A 354 -22.27 -3.28 -29.44
CA THR A 354 -22.56 -4.30 -28.45
C THR A 354 -21.44 -5.34 -28.33
N TRP A 355 -20.96 -5.84 -29.47
CA TRP A 355 -19.87 -6.82 -29.50
C TRP A 355 -18.52 -6.17 -29.15
N GLY A 356 -18.24 -4.97 -29.65
CA GLY A 356 -17.04 -4.22 -29.32
C GLY A 356 -16.90 -3.99 -27.82
N PHE A 357 -18.00 -3.57 -27.15
CA PHE A 357 -18.00 -3.38 -25.69
C PHE A 357 -17.72 -4.70 -24.92
N ARG A 358 -18.28 -5.81 -25.37
CA ARG A 358 -18.05 -7.13 -24.77
C ARG A 358 -16.63 -7.63 -25.00
N ILE A 359 -16.11 -7.52 -26.23
CA ILE A 359 -14.78 -8.02 -26.60
C ILE A 359 -13.69 -7.19 -25.90
N VAL A 360 -13.76 -5.87 -25.96
CA VAL A 360 -12.75 -5.00 -25.34
C VAL A 360 -12.80 -5.11 -23.81
N GLY A 361 -14.00 -5.05 -23.21
CA GLY A 361 -14.18 -5.21 -21.78
C GLY A 361 -13.74 -6.60 -21.30
N GLY A 362 -14.13 -7.67 -22.03
CA GLY A 362 -13.73 -9.03 -21.73
C GLY A 362 -12.23 -9.26 -21.88
N GLY A 363 -11.62 -8.75 -22.93
CA GLY A 363 -10.16 -8.79 -23.15
C GLY A 363 -9.39 -8.07 -22.03
N TRP A 364 -9.88 -6.92 -21.60
CA TRP A 364 -9.28 -6.19 -20.48
C TRP A 364 -9.33 -7.00 -19.18
N VAL A 365 -10.51 -7.51 -18.79
CA VAL A 365 -10.67 -8.33 -17.58
C VAL A 365 -9.84 -9.61 -17.67
N ALA A 366 -9.83 -10.29 -18.81
CA ALA A 366 -9.03 -11.51 -19.01
C ALA A 366 -7.53 -11.20 -18.86
N THR A 367 -7.03 -10.12 -19.45
CA THR A 367 -5.63 -9.69 -19.30
C THR A 367 -5.30 -9.39 -17.85
N ALA A 368 -6.15 -8.65 -17.14
CA ALA A 368 -5.97 -8.35 -15.72
C ALA A 368 -5.93 -9.62 -14.87
N ALA A 369 -6.85 -10.57 -15.10
CA ALA A 369 -6.90 -11.85 -14.40
C ALA A 369 -5.65 -12.70 -14.66
N VAL A 370 -5.20 -12.78 -15.92
CA VAL A 370 -3.97 -13.51 -16.28
C VAL A 370 -2.76 -12.93 -15.58
N ILE A 371 -2.61 -11.59 -15.58
CA ILE A 371 -1.50 -10.94 -14.90
C ILE A 371 -1.57 -11.17 -13.38
N ALA A 372 -2.76 -11.08 -12.78
CA ALA A 372 -2.96 -11.33 -11.35
C ALA A 372 -2.55 -12.76 -10.94
N VAL A 373 -2.75 -13.75 -11.82
CA VAL A 373 -2.39 -15.15 -11.56
C VAL A 373 -0.91 -15.42 -11.87
N THR A 374 -0.41 -14.94 -13.02
CA THR A 374 0.93 -15.30 -13.53
C THR A 374 2.06 -14.44 -12.97
N LYS A 375 1.73 -13.26 -12.45
CA LYS A 375 2.69 -12.34 -11.83
C LYS A 375 2.24 -11.99 -10.39
N PRO A 376 2.12 -13.01 -9.51
CA PRO A 376 1.88 -12.72 -8.11
C PRO A 376 3.07 -11.90 -7.59
N GLU A 377 2.80 -10.93 -6.73
CA GLU A 377 3.89 -10.21 -6.11
C GLU A 377 4.52 -11.08 -5.03
N TYR A 378 5.76 -11.41 -5.24
CA TYR A 378 6.56 -12.08 -4.24
C TYR A 378 7.13 -11.04 -3.27
N ALA A 379 6.74 -11.12 -2.00
CA ALA A 379 7.50 -10.49 -0.94
C ALA A 379 8.81 -11.27 -0.75
N PRO A 380 9.90 -10.61 -0.32
CA PRO A 380 11.13 -11.30 0.03
C PRO A 380 10.85 -12.46 0.99
N ASP A 381 11.35 -13.67 0.73
CA ASP A 381 11.09 -14.81 1.62
C ASP A 381 12.07 -14.84 2.80
N ALA A 382 12.02 -13.76 3.59
CA ALA A 382 12.84 -13.57 4.77
C ALA A 382 12.57 -14.63 5.85
N ARG A 383 11.33 -15.07 6.03
CA ARG A 383 10.95 -16.09 7.03
C ARG A 383 11.75 -17.39 6.83
N ARG A 384 11.89 -17.85 5.58
CA ARG A 384 12.67 -19.06 5.28
C ARG A 384 14.13 -18.90 5.67
N LEU A 385 14.73 -17.76 5.33
CA LEU A 385 16.14 -17.50 5.61
C LEU A 385 16.41 -17.30 7.10
N VAL A 386 15.53 -16.63 7.82
CA VAL A 386 15.62 -16.51 9.28
C VAL A 386 15.55 -17.88 9.96
N ARG A 387 14.63 -18.74 9.52
CA ARG A 387 14.55 -20.11 10.04
C ARG A 387 15.81 -20.93 9.72
N GLU A 388 16.36 -20.77 8.52
CA GLU A 388 17.61 -21.43 8.11
C GLU A 388 18.78 -20.98 9.00
N PHE A 389 18.88 -19.68 9.27
CA PHE A 389 19.82 -19.13 10.22
C PHE A 389 19.66 -19.75 11.62
N GLU A 390 18.46 -19.75 12.17
CA GLU A 390 18.20 -20.28 13.53
C GLU A 390 18.54 -21.77 13.67
N LEU A 391 18.35 -22.54 12.60
CA LEU A 391 18.68 -23.97 12.58
C LEU A 391 20.18 -24.24 12.35
N GLY A 392 20.87 -23.35 11.64
CA GLY A 392 22.25 -23.57 11.15
C GLY A 392 23.33 -22.91 11.99
N ARG A 393 23.00 -21.93 12.83
CA ARG A 393 24.00 -21.15 13.55
C ARG A 393 24.53 -21.84 14.80
N GLY A 394 25.83 -21.61 15.07
CA GLY A 394 26.45 -21.91 16.37
C GLY A 394 26.03 -20.92 17.47
N ALA A 395 26.42 -21.25 18.71
CA ALA A 395 26.01 -20.46 19.90
C ALA A 395 26.53 -19.01 19.87
N ASP A 396 27.73 -18.80 19.32
CA ASP A 396 28.43 -17.50 19.36
C ASP A 396 28.60 -16.86 17.98
N GLU A 397 27.82 -17.30 16.98
CA GLU A 397 27.91 -16.76 15.63
C GLU A 397 27.03 -15.50 15.50
N PRO A 398 27.64 -14.34 15.25
CA PRO A 398 26.90 -13.10 15.05
C PRO A 398 26.21 -13.07 13.67
N VAL A 399 25.14 -12.29 13.58
CA VAL A 399 24.47 -11.97 12.31
C VAL A 399 24.49 -10.47 12.04
N TYR A 400 24.85 -10.13 10.83
CA TYR A 400 24.81 -8.77 10.30
C TYR A 400 23.57 -8.62 9.42
N VAL A 401 22.65 -7.74 9.81
CA VAL A 401 21.35 -7.55 9.13
C VAL A 401 21.37 -6.25 8.35
N PHE A 402 21.33 -6.35 7.02
CA PHE A 402 21.35 -5.20 6.11
C PHE A 402 19.98 -4.96 5.48
N ALA A 403 19.44 -3.76 5.66
CA ALA A 403 18.17 -3.27 5.13
C ALA A 403 16.90 -4.04 5.56
N GLY A 404 17.03 -5.20 6.16
CA GLY A 404 15.92 -6.08 6.56
C GLY A 404 15.65 -6.10 8.07
N ALA A 405 16.16 -5.14 8.86
CA ALA A 405 16.04 -5.15 10.31
C ALA A 405 14.60 -5.31 10.83
N PRO A 406 13.58 -4.62 10.32
CA PRO A 406 12.19 -4.83 10.77
C PRO A 406 11.68 -6.23 10.48
N THR A 407 11.97 -6.77 9.28
CA THR A 407 11.54 -8.11 8.86
C THR A 407 12.25 -9.17 9.68
N TRP A 408 13.57 -9.04 9.84
CA TRP A 408 14.38 -9.88 10.72
C TRP A 408 13.81 -9.90 12.14
N THR A 409 13.60 -8.72 12.72
CA THR A 409 13.05 -8.55 14.07
C THR A 409 11.68 -9.22 14.20
N PHE A 410 10.80 -9.07 13.21
CA PHE A 410 9.48 -9.69 13.24
C PHE A 410 9.56 -11.22 13.31
N TYR A 411 10.41 -11.85 12.51
CA TYR A 411 10.52 -13.30 12.45
C TYR A 411 11.36 -13.92 13.58
N THR A 412 12.20 -13.12 14.24
CA THR A 412 12.98 -13.56 15.42
C THR A 412 12.31 -13.22 16.74
N THR A 413 11.15 -12.55 16.73
CA THR A 413 10.40 -12.23 17.95
C THR A 413 9.53 -13.40 18.38
N ASP A 414 9.65 -13.80 19.65
CA ASP A 414 8.66 -14.65 20.28
C ASP A 414 7.38 -13.84 20.58
N TRP A 415 6.37 -14.01 19.74
CA TRP A 415 5.10 -13.29 19.88
C TRP A 415 4.22 -13.78 21.02
N ALA A 416 4.54 -14.91 21.67
CA ALA A 416 3.86 -15.34 22.88
C ALA A 416 4.30 -14.50 24.10
N ALA A 417 5.59 -14.10 24.13
CA ALA A 417 6.17 -13.27 25.18
C ALA A 417 7.13 -12.20 24.58
N PRO A 418 6.61 -11.20 23.84
CA PRO A 418 7.46 -10.27 23.11
C PRO A 418 8.25 -9.35 24.05
N ASP A 419 9.58 -9.32 23.87
CA ASP A 419 10.44 -8.36 24.56
C ASP A 419 10.23 -6.95 23.98
N THR A 420 9.33 -6.21 24.62
CA THR A 420 9.00 -4.83 24.19
C THR A 420 10.13 -3.83 24.43
N GLY A 421 11.11 -4.15 25.29
CA GLY A 421 12.31 -3.35 25.50
C GLY A 421 13.21 -3.43 24.28
N ARG A 422 13.56 -4.67 23.86
CA ARG A 422 14.32 -4.94 22.64
C ARG A 422 13.67 -4.33 21.40
N LEU A 423 12.35 -4.52 21.21
CA LEU A 423 11.63 -3.97 20.06
C LEU A 423 11.71 -2.44 20.00
N ARG A 424 11.58 -1.75 21.12
CA ARG A 424 11.73 -0.29 21.17
C ARG A 424 13.16 0.16 20.90
N GLN A 425 14.14 -0.54 21.44
CA GLN A 425 15.55 -0.23 21.21
C GLN A 425 15.91 -0.32 19.72
N LEU A 426 15.47 -1.39 19.04
CA LEU A 426 15.66 -1.58 17.59
C LEU A 426 14.97 -0.49 16.76
N ALA A 427 13.73 -0.13 17.13
CA ALA A 427 13.00 0.93 16.46
C ALA A 427 13.69 2.30 16.63
N HIS A 428 14.16 2.62 17.83
CA HIS A 428 14.90 3.85 18.10
C HIS A 428 16.21 3.91 17.31
N ALA A 429 16.94 2.82 17.23
CA ALA A 429 18.17 2.76 16.44
C ALA A 429 17.90 3.05 14.96
N SER A 430 16.85 2.44 14.40
CA SER A 430 16.43 2.67 13.03
C SER A 430 15.96 4.10 12.78
N GLU A 431 15.17 4.70 13.70
CA GLU A 431 14.71 6.09 13.57
C GLU A 431 15.83 7.10 13.76
N ALA A 432 16.70 6.89 14.71
CA ALA A 432 17.82 7.78 14.99
C ALA A 432 18.85 7.82 13.85
N SER A 433 18.92 6.76 13.05
CA SER A 433 19.81 6.68 11.88
C SER A 433 19.21 7.31 10.62
N GLN A 434 17.89 7.53 10.56
CA GLN A 434 17.19 8.14 9.41
C GLN A 434 17.65 9.57 9.04
N PRO A 435 17.96 10.48 9.97
CA PRO A 435 18.38 11.84 9.63
C PRO A 435 19.86 11.96 9.21
N LEU A 436 20.66 10.95 9.43
CA LEU A 436 22.12 11.04 9.30
C LEU A 436 22.62 10.34 8.03
N LEU A 437 22.15 10.83 6.91
CA LEU A 437 22.57 10.39 5.57
C LEU A 437 24.06 10.60 5.26
N ALA A 438 24.81 11.24 6.12
CA ALA A 438 26.16 11.72 5.82
C ALA A 438 27.29 11.05 6.64
N ALA A 439 26.99 10.32 7.70
CA ALA A 439 28.03 9.71 8.54
C ALA A 439 27.81 8.22 8.74
N PRO A 440 28.86 7.39 8.63
CA PRO A 440 28.80 6.02 9.10
C PRO A 440 28.45 6.01 10.60
N ARG A 441 27.56 5.12 11.01
CA ARG A 441 27.29 4.87 12.41
C ARG A 441 27.87 3.55 12.83
N ASP A 442 28.27 3.51 14.09
CA ASP A 442 28.60 2.25 14.73
C ASP A 442 27.37 1.35 14.75
N ASP A 443 27.60 0.08 14.59
CA ASP A 443 26.52 -0.90 14.64
C ASP A 443 25.93 -1.00 16.02
N LEU A 444 24.65 -1.30 16.04
CA LEU A 444 23.94 -1.60 17.26
C LEU A 444 24.00 -3.11 17.51
N ALA A 445 24.79 -3.53 18.46
CA ALA A 445 24.80 -4.90 18.95
C ALA A 445 23.71 -5.08 20.02
N ILE A 446 22.76 -5.98 19.79
CA ILE A 446 21.66 -6.26 20.71
C ILE A 446 21.62 -7.74 21.03
N PRO A 447 21.62 -8.13 22.31
CA PRO A 447 21.46 -9.52 22.70
C PRO A 447 20.10 -10.07 22.23
N TYR A 448 20.14 -11.19 21.53
CA TYR A 448 18.94 -11.91 21.08
C TYR A 448 19.03 -13.37 21.49
N GLN A 449 18.14 -13.81 22.38
CA GLN A 449 18.13 -15.19 22.92
C GLN A 449 19.54 -15.70 23.32
N GLY A 450 20.29 -14.87 24.02
CA GLY A 450 21.67 -15.17 24.41
C GLY A 450 22.71 -15.15 23.27
N ARG A 451 22.36 -14.60 22.11
CA ARG A 451 23.19 -14.49 20.90
C ARG A 451 23.32 -13.03 20.48
N CYS A 452 24.36 -12.71 19.73
CA CYS A 452 24.60 -11.36 19.26
C CYS A 452 23.95 -11.13 17.88
N GLU A 453 23.15 -10.09 17.81
CA GLU A 453 22.53 -9.61 16.58
C GLU A 453 23.11 -8.22 16.29
N ILE A 454 23.91 -8.09 15.25
CA ILE A 454 24.54 -6.83 14.85
C ILE A 454 23.73 -6.29 13.66
N ILE A 455 23.18 -5.11 13.83
CA ILE A 455 22.48 -4.40 12.76
C ILE A 455 23.48 -3.47 12.10
N GLY A 456 23.93 -3.83 10.91
CA GLY A 456 24.77 -2.97 10.08
C GLY A 456 24.06 -1.67 9.74
N ASP A 457 24.78 -0.66 9.27
CA ASP A 457 24.18 0.62 8.89
C ASP A 457 23.34 0.52 7.61
N PRO A 458 22.07 0.08 7.69
CA PRO A 458 21.22 -0.02 6.51
C PRO A 458 20.68 1.34 6.07
N THR A 459 20.75 2.35 6.93
CA THR A 459 19.98 3.57 6.78
C THR A 459 20.53 4.50 5.73
N GLY A 460 21.82 4.66 5.63
CA GLY A 460 22.43 5.42 4.55
C GLY A 460 22.09 4.82 3.17
N MET A 461 22.01 3.50 3.09
CA MET A 461 21.70 2.76 1.87
C MET A 461 20.20 2.76 1.56
N GLN A 462 19.34 2.52 2.53
CA GLN A 462 17.88 2.56 2.36
C GLN A 462 17.41 3.94 1.90
N ILE A 463 17.86 5.00 2.55
CA ILE A 463 17.44 6.36 2.22
C ILE A 463 17.95 6.75 0.83
N ARG A 464 19.16 6.38 0.45
CA ARG A 464 19.68 6.63 -0.90
C ARG A 464 18.93 5.86 -1.97
N TYR A 465 18.53 4.62 -1.73
CA TYR A 465 17.72 3.81 -2.63
C TYR A 465 16.30 4.37 -2.77
N TRP A 466 15.65 4.77 -1.66
CA TRP A 466 14.27 5.22 -1.63
C TRP A 466 14.07 6.64 -2.15
N THR A 467 15.05 7.49 -2.06
CA THR A 467 14.97 8.86 -2.56
C THR A 467 15.17 8.97 -4.07
N GLY A 468 15.36 7.86 -4.78
CA GLY A 468 15.64 7.89 -6.21
C GLY A 468 16.95 8.60 -6.57
N LEU A 469 17.81 8.82 -5.58
CA LEU A 469 19.17 9.30 -5.83
C LEU A 469 19.88 8.19 -6.61
N THR A 470 19.91 8.38 -7.90
CA THR A 470 20.55 7.49 -8.86
C THR A 470 21.94 7.14 -8.37
N ALA A 471 22.16 5.85 -8.19
CA ALA A 471 23.47 5.24 -8.16
C ALA A 471 24.52 5.92 -7.28
N SER A 472 24.13 6.69 -6.30
CA SER A 472 25.11 7.03 -5.33
C SER A 472 25.47 5.74 -4.64
N GLN A 473 26.59 5.18 -5.06
CA GLN A 473 27.32 4.18 -4.31
C GLN A 473 27.27 4.58 -2.82
N PRO A 474 27.24 3.62 -1.90
CA PRO A 474 27.67 3.90 -0.55
C PRO A 474 28.97 4.69 -0.68
N TYR A 475 29.27 5.55 0.30
CA TYR A 475 30.50 6.34 0.22
C TYR A 475 31.65 5.45 -0.24
N SER A 476 32.54 5.99 -1.06
CA SER A 476 33.70 5.27 -1.62
C SER A 476 34.44 4.52 -0.51
N GLY A 477 34.62 3.20 -0.67
CA GLY A 477 35.29 2.35 0.31
C GLY A 477 34.37 1.77 1.41
N TRP A 478 33.04 1.94 1.34
CA TRP A 478 32.14 1.37 2.33
C TRP A 478 32.30 -0.15 2.48
N ALA A 479 32.38 -0.88 1.38
CA ALA A 479 32.48 -2.34 1.39
C ALA A 479 33.76 -2.82 2.07
N GLU A 480 34.90 -2.15 1.81
CA GLU A 480 36.18 -2.41 2.44
C GLU A 480 36.16 -2.11 3.93
N HIS A 481 35.60 -0.96 4.30
CA HIS A 481 35.48 -0.55 5.70
C HIS A 481 34.61 -1.54 6.48
N GLU A 482 33.45 -1.88 5.93
CA GLU A 482 32.50 -2.82 6.55
C GLU A 482 33.09 -4.23 6.66
N ALA A 483 33.77 -4.73 5.61
CA ALA A 483 34.43 -6.02 5.64
C ALA A 483 35.56 -6.07 6.69
N ALA A 484 36.37 -5.02 6.77
CA ALA A 484 37.42 -4.90 7.78
C ALA A 484 36.86 -4.88 9.20
N ARG A 485 35.75 -4.16 9.41
CA ARG A 485 35.04 -4.10 10.68
C ARG A 485 34.47 -5.47 11.07
N ILE A 486 33.74 -6.14 10.18
CA ILE A 486 33.19 -7.48 10.41
C ILE A 486 34.32 -8.46 10.78
N HIS A 487 35.45 -8.38 10.05
CA HIS A 487 36.60 -9.24 10.31
C HIS A 487 37.29 -8.94 11.65
N ALA A 488 37.35 -7.67 12.05
CA ALA A 488 37.95 -7.27 13.33
C ALA A 488 37.07 -7.64 14.54
N GLU A 489 35.77 -7.55 14.39
CA GLU A 489 34.79 -7.76 15.49
C GLU A 489 34.42 -9.22 15.71
N SER A 490 34.52 -10.07 14.67
CA SER A 490 34.00 -11.43 14.73
C SER A 490 35.12 -12.46 14.91
N ARG A 491 34.88 -13.43 15.83
CA ARG A 491 35.83 -14.50 16.19
C ARG A 491 35.51 -15.83 15.56
N THR A 492 34.29 -15.99 15.10
CA THR A 492 33.68 -17.24 14.63
C THR A 492 33.11 -17.04 13.25
N ASP A 493 32.41 -18.03 12.76
CA ASP A 493 31.61 -17.87 11.55
C ASP A 493 30.61 -16.72 11.76
N VAL A 494 30.39 -15.94 10.70
CA VAL A 494 29.45 -14.80 10.69
C VAL A 494 28.36 -15.02 9.66
N TRP A 495 27.18 -14.53 9.99
CA TRP A 495 26.05 -14.55 9.09
C TRP A 495 25.75 -13.13 8.59
N LEU A 496 25.37 -13.04 7.32
CA LEU A 496 25.02 -11.79 6.66
C LEU A 496 23.64 -11.96 6.03
N PHE A 497 22.67 -11.16 6.47
CA PHE A 497 21.33 -11.15 5.93
C PHE A 497 21.08 -9.84 5.18
N PHE A 498 20.63 -9.96 3.93
CA PHE A 498 20.27 -8.84 3.07
C PHE A 498 18.83 -8.99 2.60
N GLU A 499 18.10 -7.88 2.54
CA GLU A 499 16.76 -7.84 1.97
C GLU A 499 16.72 -6.96 0.71
N ALA A 500 15.62 -7.02 -0.05
CA ALA A 500 15.41 -6.50 -1.40
C ALA A 500 15.87 -5.05 -1.66
N TYR A 501 16.02 -4.25 -0.60
CA TYR A 501 16.44 -2.86 -0.73
C TYR A 501 17.95 -2.68 -0.94
N PHE A 502 18.74 -3.73 -0.72
CA PHE A 502 20.16 -3.69 -1.04
C PHE A 502 20.40 -4.02 -2.50
N ARG A 503 21.09 -3.13 -3.19
CA ARG A 503 21.47 -3.32 -4.59
C ARG A 503 22.43 -4.50 -4.69
N GLU A 504 22.23 -5.29 -5.72
CA GLU A 504 23.02 -6.52 -5.94
C GLU A 504 24.51 -6.26 -6.15
N ASP A 505 24.86 -5.14 -6.81
CA ASP A 505 26.25 -4.74 -7.00
C ASP A 505 26.93 -4.41 -5.68
N VAL A 506 26.23 -3.75 -4.75
CA VAL A 506 26.75 -3.41 -3.42
C VAL A 506 26.93 -4.66 -2.55
N VAL A 507 25.96 -5.57 -2.57
CA VAL A 507 26.10 -6.86 -1.88
C VAL A 507 27.33 -7.59 -2.41
N ARG A 508 27.48 -7.71 -3.73
CA ARG A 508 28.66 -8.37 -4.35
C ARG A 508 29.97 -7.70 -3.99
N GLU A 509 30.00 -6.37 -3.87
CA GLU A 509 31.19 -5.63 -3.49
C GLU A 509 31.60 -5.94 -2.04
N LEU A 510 30.65 -5.97 -1.10
CA LEU A 510 30.91 -6.35 0.29
C LEU A 510 31.40 -7.81 0.39
N LEU A 511 30.75 -8.75 -0.31
CA LEU A 511 31.16 -10.15 -0.27
C LEU A 511 32.60 -10.34 -0.81
N ARG A 512 32.96 -9.63 -1.90
CA ARG A 512 34.35 -9.62 -2.42
C ARG A 512 35.34 -9.00 -1.45
N ALA A 513 34.93 -7.93 -0.74
CA ALA A 513 35.77 -7.28 0.26
C ALA A 513 36.04 -8.23 1.44
N LEU A 514 35.03 -8.98 1.91
CA LEU A 514 35.17 -10.02 2.92
C LEU A 514 36.15 -11.12 2.48
N GLU A 515 36.03 -11.58 1.24
CA GLU A 515 36.95 -12.60 0.68
C GLU A 515 38.39 -12.07 0.59
N ARG A 516 38.61 -10.78 0.29
CA ARG A 516 39.93 -10.12 0.29
C ARG A 516 40.58 -10.04 1.69
N VAL A 517 39.79 -9.89 2.73
CA VAL A 517 40.32 -9.90 4.11
C VAL A 517 40.48 -11.32 4.68
N GLY A 518 40.32 -12.37 3.87
CA GLY A 518 40.57 -13.76 4.23
C GLY A 518 39.34 -14.56 4.65
N ALA A 519 38.15 -13.97 4.62
CA ALA A 519 36.91 -14.70 4.94
C ALA A 519 36.58 -15.73 3.84
N ARG A 520 36.11 -16.92 4.24
CA ARG A 520 35.70 -17.98 3.31
C ARG A 520 34.20 -18.20 3.41
N ARG A 521 33.49 -18.12 2.27
CA ARG A 521 32.08 -18.42 2.21
C ARG A 521 31.79 -19.89 2.46
N VAL A 522 31.02 -20.18 3.50
CA VAL A 522 30.62 -21.54 3.91
C VAL A 522 29.25 -21.90 3.34
N GLN A 523 28.35 -20.93 3.30
CA GLN A 523 26.97 -21.12 2.87
C GLN A 523 26.44 -19.88 2.14
N ALA A 524 25.60 -20.11 1.15
CA ALA A 524 24.84 -19.06 0.46
C ALA A 524 23.43 -19.59 0.21
N SER A 525 22.43 -18.83 0.65
CA SER A 525 21.01 -19.12 0.45
C SER A 525 20.33 -17.88 -0.08
N ASP A 526 19.82 -17.98 -1.28
CA ASP A 526 19.11 -16.91 -1.96
C ASP A 526 17.62 -17.27 -2.06
N THR A 527 16.79 -16.30 -1.77
CA THR A 527 15.36 -16.32 -2.09
C THR A 527 15.05 -15.09 -2.94
N TRP A 528 13.83 -15.02 -3.47
CA TRP A 528 13.43 -13.80 -4.14
C TRP A 528 13.45 -12.63 -3.14
N GLY A 529 14.31 -11.65 -3.40
CA GLY A 529 14.41 -10.41 -2.63
C GLY A 529 15.07 -10.52 -1.25
N ALA A 530 15.61 -11.65 -0.84
CA ALA A 530 16.40 -11.77 0.38
C ALA A 530 17.53 -12.79 0.21
N ARG A 531 18.64 -12.55 0.89
CA ARG A 531 19.86 -13.37 0.80
C ARG A 531 20.45 -13.59 2.18
N LEU A 532 21.00 -14.78 2.41
CA LEU A 532 21.65 -15.17 3.64
C LEU A 532 22.99 -15.83 3.28
N TYR A 533 24.07 -15.30 3.84
CA TYR A 533 25.42 -15.86 3.64
C TYR A 533 26.03 -16.20 4.99
N ARG A 534 26.81 -17.29 5.02
CA ARG A 534 27.66 -17.64 6.15
C ARG A 534 29.10 -17.61 5.69
N TYR A 535 29.93 -16.88 6.41
CA TYR A 535 31.37 -16.78 6.18
C TYR A 535 32.14 -17.27 7.40
N ARG A 536 33.18 -18.06 7.15
CA ARG A 536 34.19 -18.42 8.13
C ARG A 536 35.29 -17.40 8.11
N LEU A 537 35.65 -16.90 9.28
CA LEU A 537 36.74 -15.97 9.47
C LEU A 537 37.94 -16.75 10.04
N ASP A 538 39.08 -16.75 9.33
CA ASP A 538 40.30 -17.39 9.83
C ASP A 538 40.88 -16.53 10.96
N GLY A 539 40.74 -17.00 12.18
CA GLY A 539 40.82 -16.35 13.46
C GLY A 539 42.02 -15.45 13.77
N ARG A 540 41.71 -14.24 14.21
CA ARG A 540 42.48 -13.54 15.26
C ARG A 540 41.63 -13.42 16.52
N ARG A 541 42.26 -13.63 17.69
CA ARG A 541 41.60 -13.50 18.99
C ARG A 541 41.34 -12.01 19.32
N GLY A 542 40.23 -11.46 18.89
CA GLY A 542 39.72 -10.18 19.37
C GLY A 542 38.70 -10.35 20.53
N GLU A 543 38.37 -9.34 21.30
CA GLU A 543 37.32 -9.41 22.33
C GLU A 543 35.94 -9.43 21.69
N SER A 544 35.02 -10.27 22.18
CA SER A 544 33.67 -10.40 21.65
C SER A 544 32.92 -9.08 21.84
N VAL A 545 32.38 -8.53 20.74
CA VAL A 545 31.52 -7.33 20.75
C VAL A 545 30.27 -7.54 21.61
N CYS A 546 29.83 -8.78 21.75
CA CYS A 546 28.70 -9.17 22.58
C CYS A 546 29.01 -9.23 24.09
N ALA A 547 30.27 -9.08 24.48
CA ALA A 547 30.69 -9.12 25.88
C ALA A 547 30.79 -7.73 26.55
N ARG A 548 30.41 -6.65 25.87
CA ARG A 548 30.38 -5.28 26.41
C ARG A 548 28.99 -4.79 26.75
#